data_aa4d9ab030900978593459176ca05c3e
#
_entry.id   aa4d9ab030900978593459176ca05c3e
#
_cell.length_a   1.000
_cell.length_b   1.000
_cell.length_c   1.000
_cell.angle_alpha   90.00
_cell.angle_beta   90.00
_cell.angle_gamma   90.00
#
_symmetry.space_group_name_H-M   'P 1'
#
loop_
_entity.id
_entity.type
_entity.pdbx_description
1 polymer ?
#
loop_
_entity_poly.entity_id
_entity_poly.type
_entity_poly.pdbx_seq_one_letter_code
_entity_poly.pdbx_strand_id
1 'polypeptide(L)'
;MLKTVETVDDVVEFFHWLSTHDRVAVDTETTGKNVYEFNFGVRLIQVGDTHSAWVFNFKRWRGVIEEFFTRFKGEFIFHNANYDIHALHREGIEVPWRQ
;
A
#
# COMPACT_ATOMS: atom_id res chain seq x y z
N MET A 1 12.51 -2.11 -11.17
CA MET A 1 11.32 -2.15 -12.02
C MET A 1 10.19 -1.40 -11.31
N LEU A 2 9.52 -0.53 -12.02
CA LEU A 2 8.35 0.19 -11.50
C LEU A 2 7.15 -0.22 -12.34
N LYS A 3 6.11 -0.74 -11.71
CA LYS A 3 4.93 -1.21 -12.42
C LYS A 3 3.66 -0.63 -11.83
N THR A 4 2.87 0.05 -12.65
CA THR A 4 1.54 0.51 -12.29
C THR A 4 0.56 -0.65 -12.52
N VAL A 5 -0.22 -0.96 -11.49
CA VAL A 5 -1.23 -2.02 -11.57
C VAL A 5 -2.45 -1.49 -12.33
N GLU A 6 -2.74 -2.10 -13.47
CA GLU A 6 -3.82 -1.66 -14.36
C GLU A 6 -4.86 -2.75 -14.64
N THR A 7 -4.48 -4.02 -14.49
CA THR A 7 -5.33 -5.16 -14.86
C THR A 7 -5.37 -6.18 -13.73
N VAL A 8 -6.33 -7.10 -13.81
CA VAL A 8 -6.41 -8.24 -12.89
C VAL A 8 -5.17 -9.11 -13.02
N ASP A 9 -4.63 -9.26 -14.21
CA ASP A 9 -3.39 -10.02 -14.40
C ASP A 9 -2.23 -9.39 -13.64
N ASP A 10 -2.17 -8.06 -13.61
CA ASP A 10 -1.17 -7.34 -12.82
C ASP A 10 -1.32 -7.65 -11.33
N VAL A 11 -2.55 -7.76 -10.84
CA VAL A 11 -2.84 -8.10 -9.45
C VAL A 11 -2.34 -9.50 -9.12
N VAL A 12 -2.57 -10.47 -10.01
CA VAL A 12 -2.09 -11.84 -9.84
C VAL A 12 -0.56 -11.85 -9.79
N GLU A 13 0.09 -11.13 -10.68
CA GLU A 13 1.55 -10.98 -10.70
C GLU A 13 2.07 -10.38 -9.40
N PHE A 14 1.39 -9.34 -8.91
CA PHE A 14 1.75 -8.70 -7.65
C PHE A 14 1.71 -9.68 -6.48
N PHE A 15 0.62 -10.43 -6.33
CA PHE A 15 0.51 -11.38 -5.23
C PHE A 15 1.52 -12.53 -5.36
N HIS A 16 1.83 -12.94 -6.58
CA HIS A 16 2.90 -13.91 -6.81
C HIS A 16 4.26 -13.36 -6.35
N TRP A 17 4.58 -12.13 -6.74
CA TRP A 17 5.79 -11.45 -6.31
C TRP A 17 5.82 -11.32 -4.78
N LEU A 18 4.70 -10.92 -4.17
CA LEU A 18 4.57 -10.74 -2.74
C LEU A 18 4.85 -12.04 -1.97
N SER A 19 4.45 -13.18 -2.52
CA SER A 19 4.63 -14.48 -1.88
C SER A 19 6.09 -14.87 -1.68
N THR A 20 7.01 -14.20 -2.37
CA THR A 20 8.45 -14.47 -2.27
C THR A 20 9.17 -13.54 -1.30
N HIS A 21 8.43 -12.69 -0.58
CA HIS A 21 9.00 -11.64 0.27
C HIS A 21 8.64 -11.84 1.74
N ASP A 22 9.61 -11.61 2.62
CA ASP A 22 9.41 -11.59 4.08
C ASP A 22 9.12 -10.19 4.58
N ARG A 23 9.47 -9.17 3.80
CA ARG A 23 9.24 -7.76 4.12
C ARG A 23 9.03 -6.97 2.85
N VAL A 24 8.24 -5.90 2.95
CA VAL A 24 8.02 -4.99 1.84
C VAL A 24 7.98 -3.55 2.35
N ALA A 25 8.42 -2.62 1.52
CA ALA A 25 8.29 -1.21 1.79
C ALA A 25 6.92 -0.74 1.30
N VAL A 26 6.26 0.11 2.08
CA VAL A 26 4.97 0.69 1.73
C VAL A 26 5.06 2.21 1.84
N ASP A 27 4.59 2.89 0.81
CA ASP A 27 4.57 4.34 0.78
C ASP A 27 3.21 4.79 0.25
N THR A 28 2.70 5.90 0.77
CA THR A 28 1.43 6.47 0.32
C THR A 28 1.67 7.84 -0.29
N GLU A 29 0.84 8.19 -1.27
CA GLU A 29 0.78 9.53 -1.82
C GLU A 29 -0.65 10.03 -1.63
N THR A 30 -0.78 11.22 -1.05
CA THR A 30 -2.06 11.76 -0.61
C THR A 30 -2.43 13.03 -1.37
N THR A 31 -3.70 13.40 -1.32
CA THR A 31 -4.20 14.62 -1.97
C THR A 31 -3.96 15.88 -1.16
N GLY A 32 -3.71 15.72 0.14
CA GLY A 32 -3.40 16.83 1.05
C GLY A 32 -2.18 16.51 1.88
N LYS A 33 -1.72 17.49 2.67
CA LYS A 33 -0.55 17.33 3.53
C LYS A 33 -0.91 17.02 4.96
N ASN A 34 -2.15 17.32 5.36
CA ASN A 34 -2.62 17.17 6.73
C ASN A 34 -3.76 16.16 6.75
N VAL A 35 -3.57 15.08 7.52
CA VAL A 35 -4.55 13.99 7.63
C VAL A 35 -5.90 14.47 8.20
N TYR A 36 -5.94 15.64 8.81
CA TYR A 36 -7.17 16.21 9.40
C TYR A 36 -7.92 17.13 8.44
N GLU A 37 -7.41 17.38 7.23
CA GLU A 37 -8.10 18.19 6.25
C GLU A 37 -9.33 17.46 5.71
N PHE A 38 -10.39 18.22 5.42
CA PHE A 38 -11.65 17.67 4.94
C PHE A 38 -11.49 16.87 3.64
N ASN A 39 -10.70 17.37 2.71
CA ASN A 39 -10.51 16.76 1.40
C ASN A 39 -9.28 15.86 1.34
N PHE A 40 -8.71 15.51 2.48
CA PHE A 40 -7.57 14.60 2.55
C PHE A 40 -7.98 13.19 2.12
N GLY A 41 -7.13 12.54 1.35
CA GLY A 41 -7.33 11.15 0.97
C GLY A 41 -6.06 10.54 0.40
N VAL A 42 -5.96 9.23 0.45
CA VAL A 42 -4.88 8.49 -0.19
C VAL A 42 -5.18 8.40 -1.69
N ARG A 43 -4.24 8.84 -2.51
CA ARG A 43 -4.36 8.80 -3.97
C ARG A 43 -3.69 7.56 -4.55
N LEU A 44 -2.46 7.30 -4.12
CA LEU A 44 -1.68 6.14 -4.57
C LEU A 44 -1.08 5.43 -3.38
N ILE A 45 -0.87 4.13 -3.54
CA ILE A 45 -0.05 3.35 -2.62
C ILE A 45 1.01 2.62 -3.43
N GLN A 46 2.23 2.59 -2.92
CA GLN A 46 3.34 1.93 -3.56
C GLN A 46 3.89 0.86 -2.63
N VAL A 47 4.05 -0.35 -3.17
CA VAL A 47 4.59 -1.50 -2.43
C VAL A 47 5.80 -2.01 -3.19
N GLY A 48 6.93 -2.17 -2.50
CA GLY A 48 8.13 -2.59 -3.20
C GLY A 48 9.23 -3.15 -2.34
N ASP A 49 10.34 -3.46 -2.99
CA ASP A 49 11.60 -3.85 -2.39
C ASP A 49 12.71 -2.95 -2.98
N THR A 50 13.97 -3.35 -2.85
CA THR A 50 15.11 -2.57 -3.38
C THR A 50 15.19 -2.57 -4.90
N HIS A 51 14.48 -3.47 -5.57
CA HIS A 51 14.56 -3.65 -7.02
C HIS A 51 13.26 -3.38 -7.76
N SER A 52 12.13 -3.50 -7.08
CA SER A 52 10.82 -3.47 -7.70
C SER A 52 9.84 -2.63 -6.88
N ALA A 53 8.92 -1.98 -7.57
CA ALA A 53 7.84 -1.25 -6.92
C ALA A 53 6.55 -1.42 -7.73
N TRP A 54 5.46 -1.63 -7.01
CA TRP A 54 4.12 -1.77 -7.57
C TRP A 54 3.29 -0.58 -7.13
N VAL A 55 2.68 0.11 -8.09
CA VAL A 55 1.90 1.33 -7.82
C VAL A 55 0.42 1.04 -8.04
N PHE A 56 -0.39 1.34 -7.04
CA PHE A 56 -1.84 1.15 -7.09
C PHE A 56 -2.54 2.48 -6.98
N ASN A 57 -3.50 2.73 -7.88
CA ASN A 57 -4.51 3.77 -7.67
C ASN A 57 -5.39 3.31 -6.51
N PHE A 58 -5.47 4.10 -5.45
CA PHE A 58 -6.12 3.66 -4.22
C PHE A 58 -7.61 3.38 -4.42
N LYS A 59 -8.34 4.30 -5.05
CA LYS A 59 -9.78 4.13 -5.24
C LYS A 59 -10.10 2.92 -6.11
N ARG A 60 -9.35 2.75 -7.18
CA ARG A 60 -9.58 1.66 -8.13
C ARG A 60 -9.31 0.30 -7.51
N TRP A 61 -8.26 0.20 -6.73
CA TRP A 61 -7.76 -1.07 -6.21
C TRP A 61 -7.93 -1.23 -4.71
N ARG A 62 -8.88 -0.50 -4.12
CA ARG A 62 -9.12 -0.53 -2.67
C ARG A 62 -9.26 -1.94 -2.11
N GLY A 63 -10.05 -2.79 -2.74
CA GLY A 63 -10.26 -4.17 -2.30
C GLY A 63 -8.98 -4.99 -2.32
N VAL A 64 -8.15 -4.80 -3.35
CA VAL A 64 -6.84 -5.47 -3.46
C VAL A 64 -5.90 -4.98 -2.37
N ILE A 65 -5.90 -3.69 -2.08
CA ILE A 65 -5.07 -3.10 -1.04
C ILE A 65 -5.47 -3.64 0.34
N GLU A 66 -6.76 -3.74 0.62
CA GLU A 66 -7.25 -4.36 1.85
C GLU A 66 -6.81 -5.81 1.96
N GLU A 67 -6.91 -6.56 0.88
CA GLU A 67 -6.45 -7.94 0.79
C GLU A 67 -4.95 -8.05 1.07
N PHE A 68 -4.17 -7.15 0.50
CA PHE A 68 -2.72 -7.11 0.72
C PHE A 68 -2.39 -6.97 2.22
N PHE A 69 -3.00 -6.00 2.90
CA PHE A 69 -2.74 -5.78 4.32
C PHE A 69 -3.22 -6.94 5.20
N THR A 70 -4.28 -7.62 4.79
CA THR A 70 -4.81 -8.77 5.52
C THR A 70 -3.99 -10.03 5.29
N ARG A 71 -3.59 -10.26 4.05
CA ARG A 71 -2.98 -11.52 3.61
C ARG A 71 -1.49 -11.60 3.87
N PHE A 72 -0.76 -10.50 3.70
CA PHE A 72 0.69 -10.51 3.85
C PHE A 72 1.06 -10.69 5.33
N LYS A 73 1.83 -11.74 5.63
CA LYS A 73 2.23 -12.06 7.01
C LYS A 73 3.64 -11.61 7.34
N GLY A 74 4.33 -10.99 6.41
CA GLY A 74 5.66 -10.44 6.63
C GLY A 74 5.63 -9.06 7.28
N GLU A 75 6.77 -8.39 7.21
CA GLU A 75 6.97 -7.09 7.82
C GLU A 75 6.67 -5.96 6.84
N PHE A 76 5.93 -4.95 7.30
CA PHE A 76 5.72 -3.72 6.56
C PHE A 76 6.74 -2.69 7.01
N ILE A 77 7.42 -2.04 6.05
CA ILE A 77 8.38 -0.97 6.32
C ILE A 77 7.82 0.31 5.72
N PHE A 78 7.54 1.29 6.56
CA PHE A 78 7.02 2.59 6.13
C PHE A 78 8.10 3.64 6.23
N HIS A 79 8.20 4.48 5.20
CA HIS A 79 9.14 5.61 5.20
C HIS A 79 8.78 6.64 6.28
N ASN A 80 7.49 6.93 6.41
CA ASN A 80 6.97 7.83 7.44
C ASN A 80 5.76 7.15 8.08
N ALA A 81 6.04 6.20 8.99
CA ALA A 81 5.03 5.30 9.53
C ALA A 81 3.83 6.02 10.15
N ASN A 82 4.08 7.05 10.95
CA ASN A 82 2.99 7.78 11.59
C ASN A 82 2.05 8.38 10.55
N TYR A 83 2.60 9.03 9.53
CA TYR A 83 1.82 9.66 8.49
C TYR A 83 1.07 8.62 7.65
N ASP A 84 1.79 7.60 7.17
CA ASP A 84 1.22 6.59 6.27
C ASP A 84 0.13 5.78 6.96
N ILE A 85 0.36 5.36 8.19
CA ILE A 85 -0.61 4.56 8.95
C ILE A 85 -1.86 5.38 9.25
N HIS A 86 -1.71 6.65 9.65
CA HIS A 86 -2.85 7.53 9.88
C HIS A 86 -3.64 7.79 8.59
N ALA A 87 -2.94 7.98 7.47
CA ALA A 87 -3.60 8.19 6.18
C ALA A 87 -4.44 6.98 5.80
N LEU A 88 -3.88 5.78 5.93
CA LEU A 88 -4.58 4.54 5.63
C LEU A 88 -5.73 4.29 6.59
N HIS A 89 -5.53 4.55 7.88
CA HIS A 89 -6.58 4.41 8.88
C HIS A 89 -7.77 5.33 8.56
N ARG A 90 -7.51 6.54 8.14
CA ARG A 90 -8.57 7.47 7.75
C ARG A 90 -9.39 6.93 6.56
N GLU A 91 -8.77 6.14 5.69
CA GLU A 91 -9.46 5.49 4.59
C GLU A 91 -10.15 4.19 5.00
N GLY A 92 -10.07 3.82 6.28
CA GLY A 92 -10.67 2.59 6.78
C GLY A 92 -9.79 1.36 6.67
N ILE A 93 -8.50 1.55 6.38
CA ILE A 93 -7.54 0.45 6.27
C ILE A 93 -6.80 0.29 7.59
N GLU A 94 -6.94 -0.88 8.21
CA GLU A 94 -6.19 -1.23 9.41
C GLU A 94 -4.87 -1.90 9.00
N VAL A 95 -3.75 -1.33 9.45
CA VAL A 95 -2.44 -1.91 9.23
C VAL A 95 -2.12 -2.81 10.40
N PRO A 96 -1.91 -4.13 10.16
CA PRO A 96 -1.61 -5.04 11.27
C PRO A 96 -0.30 -4.68 11.96
N TRP A 97 -0.31 -4.68 13.28
CA TRP A 97 0.91 -4.54 14.06
C TRP A 97 1.66 -5.86 14.12
N ARG A 98 2.94 -5.82 13.77
CA ARG A 98 3.83 -6.97 13.89
C ARG A 98 5.15 -6.52 14.50
N GLN A 99 5.64 -7.32 15.36
CA GLN A 99 6.91 -7.05 15.99
C GLN A 99 7.96 -8.05 15.54
#